data_f7b40b31e370d5c617157b390f596c05
#
_entry.id   f7b40b31e370d5c617157b390f596c05
#
_cell.length_a   1.000
_cell.length_b   1.000
_cell.length_c   1.000
_cell.angle_alpha   90.00
_cell.angle_beta   90.00
_cell.angle_gamma   90.00
#
_symmetry.space_group_name_H-M   'P 1'
#
loop_
_entity.id
_entity.type
_entity.pdbx_description
1 polymer ?
#
loop_
_entity_poly.entity_id
_entity_poly.type
_entity_poly.pdbx_seq_one_letter_code
_entity_poly.pdbx_strand_id
1 'polypeptide(L)'
;TYSQGIYDAFKAKMNELGVSYIEQTFDKENKRDFSTQVAALKDCDVIFLPIYYTEAGLIAKTCASKGCNAVLFGCDGLDGVASQIDSSVKNQIKYITPFDVNSKEEKVSKFVNSYKAKYNALPDQFAADAYDAVYAVFNAMKKTGVNNVKVDPTALGTAMAKAITASDFSYDGVTGKMTWEASGACNKV
;
A
#
# COMPACT_ATOMS: atom_id res chain seq x y z
N THR A 1 -6.31 11.53 4.31
CA THR A 1 -6.06 10.11 4.61
C THR A 1 -5.63 9.35 3.36
N TYR A 2 -5.05 8.15 3.49
CA TYR A 2 -4.69 7.25 2.39
C TYR A 2 -5.87 7.06 1.41
N SER A 3 -6.99 6.55 1.88
CA SER A 3 -8.18 6.30 1.05
C SER A 3 -8.69 7.55 0.35
N GLN A 4 -8.74 8.68 1.05
CA GLN A 4 -9.24 9.93 0.48
C GLN A 4 -8.30 10.44 -0.63
N GLY A 5 -6.99 10.39 -0.44
CA GLY A 5 -6.04 10.85 -1.45
C GLY A 5 -6.12 10.04 -2.75
N ILE A 6 -6.24 8.71 -2.65
CA ILE A 6 -6.42 7.84 -3.82
C ILE A 6 -7.77 8.11 -4.50
N TYR A 7 -8.85 8.25 -3.70
CA TYR A 7 -10.17 8.56 -4.24
C TYR A 7 -10.20 9.89 -4.98
N ASP A 8 -9.60 10.95 -4.43
CA ASP A 8 -9.56 12.26 -5.06
C ASP A 8 -8.83 12.22 -6.42
N ALA A 9 -7.72 11.50 -6.50
CA ALA A 9 -6.99 11.29 -7.75
C ALA A 9 -7.81 10.47 -8.76
N PHE A 10 -8.47 9.40 -8.32
CA PHE A 10 -9.37 8.60 -9.14
C PHE A 10 -10.52 9.46 -9.69
N LYS A 11 -11.21 10.20 -8.83
CA LYS A 11 -12.31 11.10 -9.20
C LYS A 11 -11.90 12.13 -10.25
N ALA A 12 -10.75 12.78 -10.05
CA ALA A 12 -10.21 13.73 -10.99
C ALA A 12 -9.98 13.09 -12.38
N LYS A 13 -9.42 11.87 -12.40
CA LYS A 13 -9.15 11.16 -13.65
C LYS A 13 -10.41 10.67 -14.35
N MET A 14 -11.40 10.18 -13.62
CA MET A 14 -12.70 9.78 -14.17
C MET A 14 -13.43 10.97 -14.82
N ASN A 15 -13.39 12.12 -14.15
CA ASN A 15 -13.97 13.36 -14.70
C ASN A 15 -13.24 13.82 -15.99
N GLU A 16 -11.91 13.77 -16.01
CA GLU A 16 -11.10 14.08 -17.20
C GLU A 16 -11.45 13.17 -18.38
N LEU A 17 -11.68 11.90 -18.11
CA LEU A 17 -12.01 10.90 -19.14
C LEU A 17 -13.51 10.88 -19.52
N GLY A 18 -14.36 11.63 -18.84
CA GLY A 18 -15.80 11.64 -19.07
C GLY A 18 -16.49 10.32 -18.70
N VAL A 19 -15.88 9.53 -17.78
CA VAL A 19 -16.43 8.24 -17.34
C VAL A 19 -17.33 8.44 -16.13
N SER A 20 -18.57 7.95 -16.23
CA SER A 20 -19.52 7.95 -15.10
C SER A 20 -19.21 6.84 -14.11
N TYR A 21 -19.43 7.11 -12.83
CA TYR A 21 -19.28 6.13 -11.76
C TYR A 21 -20.29 6.37 -10.63
N ILE A 22 -20.50 5.35 -9.80
CA ILE A 22 -21.34 5.43 -8.60
C ILE A 22 -20.41 5.50 -7.40
N GLU A 23 -20.62 6.48 -6.53
CA GLU A 23 -19.84 6.64 -5.30
C GLU A 23 -20.61 6.11 -4.10
N GLN A 24 -19.92 5.34 -3.25
CA GLN A 24 -20.39 4.92 -1.93
C GLN A 24 -19.33 5.20 -0.90
N THR A 25 -19.75 5.59 0.29
CA THR A 25 -18.85 5.94 1.39
C THR A 25 -19.17 5.16 2.66
N PHE A 26 -18.22 5.11 3.57
CA PHE A 26 -18.38 4.64 4.94
C PHE A 26 -17.45 5.42 5.86
N ASP A 27 -17.76 5.44 7.15
CA ASP A 27 -16.96 6.10 8.18
C ASP A 27 -16.32 5.09 9.14
N LYS A 28 -15.54 5.60 10.11
CA LYS A 28 -14.83 4.77 11.08
C LYS A 28 -15.76 3.99 12.01
N GLU A 29 -16.95 4.52 12.28
CA GLU A 29 -17.92 3.92 13.19
C GLU A 29 -18.72 2.81 12.50
N ASN A 30 -18.98 2.96 11.17
CA ASN A 30 -19.82 2.08 10.36
C ASN A 30 -19.03 1.32 9.31
N LYS A 31 -17.97 0.61 9.72
CA LYS A 31 -17.08 -0.14 8.82
C LYS A 31 -17.14 -1.67 8.99
N ARG A 32 -18.26 -2.19 9.48
CA ARG A 32 -18.47 -3.64 9.69
C ARG A 32 -19.54 -4.25 8.81
N ASP A 33 -20.55 -3.47 8.42
CA ASP A 33 -21.62 -3.89 7.54
C ASP A 33 -21.65 -3.02 6.27
N PHE A 34 -21.43 -3.65 5.13
CA PHE A 34 -21.40 -3.02 3.83
C PHE A 34 -22.60 -3.39 2.95
N SER A 35 -23.67 -3.91 3.54
CA SER A 35 -24.84 -4.40 2.83
C SER A 35 -25.49 -3.32 1.95
N THR A 36 -25.56 -2.08 2.43
CA THR A 36 -26.14 -0.95 1.70
C THR A 36 -25.25 -0.54 0.53
N GLN A 37 -23.94 -0.42 0.76
CA GLN A 37 -22.99 -0.01 -0.28
C GLN A 37 -22.92 -1.07 -1.40
N VAL A 38 -22.83 -2.35 -1.03
CA VAL A 38 -22.80 -3.44 -2.00
C VAL A 38 -24.12 -3.54 -2.77
N ALA A 39 -25.27 -3.33 -2.13
CA ALA A 39 -26.55 -3.33 -2.83
C ALA A 39 -26.65 -2.23 -3.90
N ALA A 40 -26.07 -1.05 -3.61
CA ALA A 40 -26.03 0.07 -4.57
C ALA A 40 -25.05 -0.18 -5.74
N LEU A 41 -23.99 -1.01 -5.53
CA LEU A 41 -22.93 -1.26 -6.50
C LEU A 41 -23.03 -2.65 -7.18
N LYS A 42 -24.00 -3.47 -6.85
CA LYS A 42 -24.05 -4.89 -7.25
C LYS A 42 -24.07 -5.12 -8.76
N ASP A 43 -24.60 -4.16 -9.52
CA ASP A 43 -24.76 -4.24 -10.97
C ASP A 43 -23.58 -3.57 -11.73
N CYS A 44 -22.53 -3.13 -11.01
CA CYS A 44 -21.30 -2.61 -11.60
C CYS A 44 -20.39 -3.78 -12.05
N ASP A 45 -19.67 -3.60 -13.16
CA ASP A 45 -18.66 -4.57 -13.61
C ASP A 45 -17.41 -4.55 -12.72
N VAL A 46 -17.05 -3.39 -12.20
CA VAL A 46 -15.86 -3.16 -11.35
C VAL A 46 -16.23 -2.30 -10.16
N ILE A 47 -15.79 -2.70 -8.98
CA ILE A 47 -15.83 -1.87 -7.76
C ILE A 47 -14.40 -1.52 -7.39
N PHE A 48 -14.06 -0.22 -7.46
CA PHE A 48 -12.78 0.29 -7.04
C PHE A 48 -12.75 0.52 -5.52
N LEU A 49 -11.77 -0.05 -4.86
CA LEU A 49 -11.65 -0.10 -3.40
C LEU A 49 -10.33 0.56 -2.94
N PRO A 50 -10.25 1.90 -2.83
CA PRO A 50 -9.08 2.59 -2.30
C PRO A 50 -9.07 2.53 -0.76
N ILE A 51 -9.03 1.32 -0.21
CA ILE A 51 -9.19 1.00 1.21
C ILE A 51 -8.20 -0.08 1.62
N TYR A 52 -8.22 -0.46 2.90
CA TYR A 52 -7.37 -1.54 3.41
C TYR A 52 -8.05 -2.91 3.33
N TYR A 53 -7.24 -3.96 3.38
CA TYR A 53 -7.62 -5.36 3.18
C TYR A 53 -8.71 -5.86 4.14
N THR A 54 -8.78 -5.33 5.37
CA THR A 54 -9.79 -5.75 6.35
C THR A 54 -11.20 -5.40 5.88
N GLU A 55 -11.44 -4.15 5.53
CA GLU A 55 -12.73 -3.68 5.01
C GLU A 55 -13.01 -4.27 3.62
N ALA A 56 -11.99 -4.40 2.78
CA ALA A 56 -12.11 -5.04 1.47
C ALA A 56 -12.55 -6.51 1.58
N GLY A 57 -12.05 -7.25 2.55
CA GLY A 57 -12.47 -8.64 2.82
C GLY A 57 -13.94 -8.72 3.26
N LEU A 58 -14.40 -7.79 4.09
CA LEU A 58 -15.82 -7.71 4.49
C LEU A 58 -16.71 -7.37 3.28
N ILE A 59 -16.30 -6.43 2.43
CA ILE A 59 -17.02 -6.09 1.18
C ILE A 59 -17.08 -7.31 0.27
N ALA A 60 -15.98 -8.03 0.09
CA ALA A 60 -15.94 -9.23 -0.76
C ALA A 60 -16.90 -10.32 -0.27
N LYS A 61 -16.97 -10.59 1.05
CA LYS A 61 -17.95 -11.51 1.63
C LYS A 61 -19.38 -11.01 1.47
N THR A 62 -19.60 -9.71 1.59
CA THR A 62 -20.92 -9.10 1.36
C THR A 62 -21.31 -9.23 -0.12
N CYS A 63 -20.39 -9.04 -1.06
CA CYS A 63 -20.62 -9.28 -2.48
C CYS A 63 -21.07 -10.74 -2.72
N ALA A 64 -20.36 -11.72 -2.15
CA ALA A 64 -20.71 -13.12 -2.26
C ALA A 64 -22.13 -13.40 -1.73
N SER A 65 -22.51 -12.84 -0.58
CA SER A 65 -23.82 -13.05 0.03
C SER A 65 -24.96 -12.33 -0.71
N LYS A 66 -24.67 -11.26 -1.44
CA LYS A 66 -25.66 -10.45 -2.19
C LYS A 66 -25.71 -10.78 -3.68
N GLY A 67 -24.90 -11.73 -4.16
CA GLY A 67 -24.84 -12.08 -5.58
C GLY A 67 -24.21 -10.99 -6.46
N CYS A 68 -23.35 -10.15 -5.90
CA CYS A 68 -22.58 -9.16 -6.65
C CYS A 68 -21.36 -9.85 -7.29
N ASN A 69 -21.24 -9.81 -8.62
CA ASN A 69 -20.17 -10.48 -9.37
C ASN A 69 -19.09 -9.52 -9.88
N ALA A 70 -19.08 -8.28 -9.41
CA ALA A 70 -18.11 -7.27 -9.82
C ALA A 70 -16.66 -7.73 -9.58
N VAL A 71 -15.74 -7.27 -10.43
CA VAL A 71 -14.32 -7.35 -10.15
C VAL A 71 -14.00 -6.33 -9.04
N LEU A 72 -13.40 -6.79 -7.95
CA LEU A 72 -12.92 -5.92 -6.88
C LEU A 72 -11.49 -5.48 -7.21
N PHE A 73 -11.29 -4.18 -7.43
CA PHE A 73 -10.00 -3.64 -7.83
C PHE A 73 -9.53 -2.59 -6.83
N GLY A 74 -8.28 -2.62 -6.43
CA GLY A 74 -7.73 -1.66 -5.48
C GLY A 74 -6.25 -1.38 -5.64
N CYS A 75 -5.68 -0.77 -4.63
CA CYS A 75 -4.27 -0.43 -4.54
C CYS A 75 -3.58 -1.33 -3.51
N ASP A 76 -2.38 -0.95 -3.15
CA ASP A 76 -1.50 -1.61 -2.20
C ASP A 76 -2.15 -1.92 -0.84
N GLY A 77 -3.11 -1.09 -0.39
CA GLY A 77 -3.88 -1.36 0.83
C GLY A 77 -4.65 -2.68 0.84
N LEU A 78 -4.87 -3.31 -0.33
CA LEU A 78 -5.51 -4.61 -0.44
C LEU A 78 -4.55 -5.79 -0.20
N ASP A 79 -3.25 -5.56 -0.09
CA ASP A 79 -2.33 -6.65 0.21
C ASP A 79 -2.67 -7.28 1.57
N GLY A 80 -2.76 -8.62 1.60
CA GLY A 80 -3.28 -9.36 2.75
C GLY A 80 -4.77 -9.71 2.67
N VAL A 81 -5.54 -9.22 1.69
CA VAL A 81 -6.98 -9.50 1.57
C VAL A 81 -7.30 -10.99 1.47
N ALA A 82 -6.39 -11.79 0.93
CA ALA A 82 -6.55 -13.24 0.84
C ALA A 82 -6.74 -13.91 2.21
N SER A 83 -6.17 -13.35 3.28
CA SER A 83 -6.35 -13.84 4.65
C SER A 83 -7.71 -13.48 5.26
N GLN A 84 -8.45 -12.56 4.65
CA GLN A 84 -9.73 -12.05 5.14
C GLN A 84 -10.94 -12.71 4.48
N ILE A 85 -10.73 -13.47 3.41
CA ILE A 85 -11.79 -14.11 2.63
C ILE A 85 -11.76 -15.63 2.78
N ASP A 86 -12.83 -16.26 2.37
CA ASP A 86 -12.98 -17.74 2.33
C ASP A 86 -13.52 -18.20 0.98
N SER A 87 -13.78 -19.49 0.85
CA SER A 87 -14.21 -20.11 -0.40
C SER A 87 -15.58 -19.64 -0.92
N SER A 88 -16.35 -18.89 -0.13
CA SER A 88 -17.63 -18.30 -0.57
C SER A 88 -17.42 -17.14 -1.55
N VAL A 89 -16.30 -16.44 -1.42
CA VAL A 89 -15.94 -15.32 -2.30
C VAL A 89 -15.47 -15.84 -3.65
N LYS A 90 -16.22 -15.54 -4.71
CA LYS A 90 -15.90 -15.91 -6.11
C LYS A 90 -15.46 -14.71 -6.94
N ASN A 91 -15.58 -13.51 -6.42
CA ASN A 91 -15.15 -12.30 -7.09
C ASN A 91 -13.65 -12.37 -7.43
N GLN A 92 -13.27 -11.91 -8.61
CA GLN A 92 -11.88 -11.62 -8.89
C GLN A 92 -11.46 -10.40 -8.05
N ILE A 93 -10.37 -10.55 -7.29
CA ILE A 93 -9.77 -9.45 -6.54
C ILE A 93 -8.43 -9.15 -7.17
N LYS A 94 -8.24 -7.89 -7.58
CA LYS A 94 -7.01 -7.40 -8.21
C LYS A 94 -6.55 -6.12 -7.53
N TYR A 95 -5.25 -5.96 -7.37
CA TYR A 95 -4.70 -4.72 -6.81
C TYR A 95 -3.29 -4.46 -7.36
N ILE A 96 -2.88 -3.21 -7.28
CA ILE A 96 -1.54 -2.76 -7.65
C ILE A 96 -0.70 -2.74 -6.38
N THR A 97 0.50 -3.31 -6.44
CA THR A 97 1.47 -3.31 -5.34
C THR A 97 2.88 -3.09 -5.89
N PRO A 98 3.76 -2.37 -5.16
CA PRO A 98 5.16 -2.23 -5.52
C PRO A 98 6.03 -3.44 -5.13
N PHE A 99 5.45 -4.49 -4.51
CA PHE A 99 6.16 -5.65 -4.03
C PHE A 99 5.63 -6.95 -4.62
N ASP A 100 6.51 -7.70 -5.30
CA ASP A 100 6.20 -9.06 -5.77
C ASP A 100 7.00 -10.08 -4.95
N VAL A 101 6.31 -10.80 -4.07
CA VAL A 101 6.89 -11.87 -3.24
C VAL A 101 7.51 -13.02 -4.05
N ASN A 102 7.13 -13.15 -5.33
CA ASN A 102 7.64 -14.17 -6.26
C ASN A 102 8.74 -13.64 -7.19
N SER A 103 9.15 -12.39 -7.02
CA SER A 103 10.21 -11.77 -7.83
C SER A 103 11.50 -12.61 -7.79
N LYS A 104 12.16 -12.70 -8.95
CA LYS A 104 13.45 -13.40 -9.11
C LYS A 104 14.65 -12.49 -8.87
N GLU A 105 14.43 -11.22 -8.62
CA GLU A 105 15.51 -10.31 -8.24
C GLU A 105 16.20 -10.79 -6.96
N GLU A 106 17.54 -10.79 -6.97
CA GLU A 106 18.35 -11.34 -5.88
C GLU A 106 18.03 -10.66 -4.53
N LYS A 107 17.89 -9.33 -4.51
CA LYS A 107 17.57 -8.57 -3.29
C LYS A 107 16.20 -8.97 -2.70
N VAL A 108 15.18 -9.14 -3.56
CA VAL A 108 13.83 -9.55 -3.15
C VAL A 108 13.85 -10.99 -2.65
N SER A 109 14.45 -11.90 -3.41
CA SER A 109 14.56 -13.32 -3.03
C SER A 109 15.30 -13.51 -1.70
N LYS A 110 16.36 -12.75 -1.43
CA LYS A 110 17.08 -12.77 -0.13
C LYS A 110 16.20 -12.30 1.01
N PHE A 111 15.47 -11.19 0.81
CA PHE A 111 14.53 -10.68 1.82
C PHE A 111 13.46 -11.71 2.15
N VAL A 112 12.77 -12.23 1.11
CA VAL A 112 11.69 -13.22 1.26
C VAL A 112 12.17 -14.48 2.00
N ASN A 113 13.34 -15.02 1.61
CA ASN A 113 13.90 -16.21 2.24
C ASN A 113 14.26 -15.96 3.72
N SER A 114 14.87 -14.81 4.03
CA SER A 114 15.24 -14.44 5.39
C SER A 114 13.99 -14.22 6.26
N TYR A 115 12.97 -13.58 5.74
CA TYR A 115 11.70 -13.37 6.42
C TYR A 115 11.00 -14.70 6.70
N LYS A 116 10.92 -15.59 5.70
CA LYS A 116 10.32 -16.92 5.82
C LYS A 116 11.07 -17.78 6.84
N ALA A 117 12.40 -17.75 6.84
CA ALA A 117 13.21 -18.49 7.80
C ALA A 117 12.98 -18.02 9.25
N LYS A 118 12.74 -16.71 9.44
CA LYS A 118 12.55 -16.13 10.77
C LYS A 118 11.11 -16.27 11.30
N TYR A 119 10.12 -16.09 10.44
CA TYR A 119 8.71 -15.97 10.84
C TYR A 119 7.83 -17.14 10.41
N ASN A 120 8.38 -18.09 9.64
CA ASN A 120 7.65 -19.22 9.03
C ASN A 120 6.42 -18.77 8.22
N ALA A 121 6.51 -17.60 7.61
CA ALA A 121 5.47 -16.98 6.79
C ALA A 121 6.11 -16.21 5.63
N LEU A 122 5.36 -15.98 4.55
CA LEU A 122 5.79 -15.07 3.48
C LEU A 122 5.57 -13.62 3.93
N PRO A 123 6.46 -12.69 3.56
CA PRO A 123 6.22 -11.27 3.79
C PRO A 123 5.11 -10.77 2.88
N ASP A 124 4.32 -9.83 3.39
CA ASP A 124 3.46 -8.96 2.62
C ASP A 124 4.22 -7.68 2.22
N GLN A 125 3.56 -6.81 1.46
CA GLN A 125 4.11 -5.52 1.07
C GLN A 125 4.47 -4.66 2.29
N PHE A 126 3.67 -4.66 3.35
CA PHE A 126 3.93 -3.82 4.52
C PHE A 126 5.22 -4.21 5.24
N ALA A 127 5.52 -5.51 5.28
CA ALA A 127 6.80 -6.01 5.79
C ALA A 127 7.97 -5.57 4.91
N ALA A 128 7.79 -5.58 3.59
CA ALA A 128 8.80 -5.12 2.63
C ALA A 128 9.03 -3.60 2.71
N ASP A 129 7.96 -2.81 2.82
CA ASP A 129 8.04 -1.36 3.00
C ASP A 129 8.75 -0.99 4.31
N ALA A 130 8.43 -1.68 5.41
CA ALA A 130 9.09 -1.47 6.69
C ALA A 130 10.60 -1.81 6.64
N TYR A 131 10.96 -2.89 5.94
CA TYR A 131 12.35 -3.27 5.70
C TYR A 131 13.08 -2.17 4.94
N ASP A 132 12.52 -1.70 3.84
CA ASP A 132 13.11 -0.64 3.02
C ASP A 132 13.22 0.69 3.78
N ALA A 133 12.20 1.04 4.57
CA ALA A 133 12.23 2.26 5.39
C ALA A 133 13.40 2.27 6.37
N VAL A 134 13.67 1.14 7.04
CA VAL A 134 14.82 1.03 7.97
C VAL A 134 16.13 1.23 7.24
N TYR A 135 16.31 0.62 6.07
CA TYR A 135 17.56 0.75 5.31
C TYR A 135 17.71 2.12 4.67
N ALA A 136 16.62 2.74 4.19
CA ALA A 136 16.65 4.12 3.68
C ALA A 136 17.10 5.10 4.76
N VAL A 137 16.51 5.00 5.97
CA VAL A 137 16.91 5.80 7.14
C VAL A 137 18.37 5.55 7.51
N PHE A 138 18.80 4.30 7.55
CA PHE A 138 20.19 3.95 7.86
C PHE A 138 21.19 4.53 6.84
N ASN A 139 20.87 4.48 5.55
CA ASN A 139 21.71 5.07 4.52
C ASN A 139 21.72 6.61 4.58
N ALA A 140 20.59 7.24 4.91
CA ALA A 140 20.54 8.68 5.16
C ALA A 140 21.40 9.06 6.37
N MET A 141 21.35 8.28 7.47
CA MET A 141 22.25 8.49 8.62
C MET A 141 23.72 8.41 8.21
N LYS A 142 24.12 7.39 7.47
CA LYS A 142 25.50 7.28 6.96
C LYS A 142 25.92 8.51 6.16
N LYS A 143 25.04 9.01 5.31
CA LYS A 143 25.31 10.19 4.48
C LYS A 143 25.51 11.46 5.31
N THR A 144 24.91 11.59 6.50
CA THR A 144 25.15 12.75 7.38
C THR A 144 26.57 12.78 7.95
N GLY A 145 27.32 11.69 7.93
CA GLY A 145 28.63 11.57 8.57
C GLY A 145 28.59 11.56 10.11
N VAL A 146 27.42 11.52 10.71
CA VAL A 146 27.24 11.52 12.17
C VAL A 146 27.58 10.14 12.73
N ASN A 147 28.71 10.05 13.46
CA ASN A 147 29.22 8.81 14.05
C ASN A 147 29.01 8.73 15.58
N ASN A 148 28.31 9.68 16.19
CA ASN A 148 28.20 9.80 17.63
C ASN A 148 26.74 9.66 18.10
N VAL A 149 26.49 8.70 18.98
CA VAL A 149 25.17 8.44 19.61
C VAL A 149 24.72 9.56 20.59
N LYS A 150 25.59 10.52 20.91
CA LYS A 150 25.29 11.66 21.80
C LYS A 150 24.92 12.94 21.04
N VAL A 151 24.42 12.82 19.82
CA VAL A 151 23.98 13.97 19.02
C VAL A 151 22.61 14.43 19.50
N ASP A 152 22.41 15.75 19.54
CA ASP A 152 21.08 16.33 19.75
C ASP A 152 20.08 15.78 18.72
N PRO A 153 18.94 15.19 19.15
CA PRO A 153 17.97 14.59 18.24
C PRO A 153 17.42 15.54 17.18
N THR A 154 17.26 16.82 17.51
CA THR A 154 16.79 17.85 16.57
C THR A 154 17.81 18.12 15.48
N ALA A 155 19.07 18.26 15.86
CA ALA A 155 20.18 18.47 14.92
C ALA A 155 20.34 17.25 13.99
N LEU A 156 20.25 16.03 14.55
CA LEU A 156 20.30 14.80 13.76
C LEU A 156 19.11 14.72 12.79
N GLY A 157 17.90 14.99 13.25
CA GLY A 157 16.70 14.97 12.41
C GLY A 157 16.81 15.95 11.24
N THR A 158 17.30 17.16 11.49
CA THR A 158 17.53 18.16 10.43
C THR A 158 18.58 17.69 9.42
N ALA A 159 19.71 17.13 9.90
CA ALA A 159 20.75 16.61 9.03
C ALA A 159 20.26 15.42 8.18
N MET A 160 19.46 14.54 8.75
CA MET A 160 18.87 13.40 8.05
C MET A 160 17.85 13.84 7.01
N ALA A 161 16.95 14.78 7.33
CA ALA A 161 16.01 15.35 6.39
C ALA A 161 16.73 15.95 5.17
N LYS A 162 17.79 16.72 5.39
CA LYS A 162 18.63 17.25 4.32
C LYS A 162 19.33 16.16 3.52
N ALA A 163 19.80 15.10 4.17
CA ALA A 163 20.51 14.01 3.50
C ALA A 163 19.59 13.17 2.61
N ILE A 164 18.38 12.85 3.08
CA ILE A 164 17.43 12.00 2.35
C ILE A 164 16.79 12.73 1.15
N THR A 165 16.60 14.05 1.25
CA THR A 165 16.04 14.88 0.18
C THR A 165 17.10 15.46 -0.77
N ALA A 166 18.38 15.12 -0.59
CA ALA A 166 19.43 15.56 -1.50
C ALA A 166 19.28 14.88 -2.87
N SER A 167 19.53 15.63 -3.95
CA SER A 167 19.37 15.15 -5.32
C SER A 167 20.27 13.96 -5.70
N ASP A 168 21.34 13.73 -4.93
CA ASP A 168 22.27 12.61 -5.08
C ASP A 168 21.96 11.45 -4.12
N PHE A 169 20.82 11.49 -3.40
CA PHE A 169 20.36 10.39 -2.55
C PHE A 169 19.28 9.56 -3.24
N SER A 170 19.51 8.27 -3.27
CA SER A 170 18.50 7.28 -3.65
C SER A 170 18.74 6.00 -2.88
N TYR A 171 17.68 5.20 -2.73
CA TYR A 171 17.76 3.88 -2.15
C TYR A 171 17.09 2.87 -3.08
N ASP A 172 17.80 1.80 -3.44
CA ASP A 172 17.27 0.71 -4.26
C ASP A 172 16.87 -0.44 -3.35
N GLY A 173 15.59 -0.43 -2.96
CA GLY A 173 14.98 -1.36 -2.01
C GLY A 173 14.34 -2.59 -2.66
N VAL A 174 13.74 -3.42 -1.82
CA VAL A 174 12.98 -4.60 -2.28
C VAL A 174 11.60 -4.24 -2.86
N THR A 175 11.13 -3.01 -2.58
CA THR A 175 9.88 -2.46 -3.13
C THR A 175 10.12 -1.48 -4.30
N GLY A 176 11.34 -1.39 -4.82
CA GLY A 176 11.73 -0.52 -5.93
C GLY A 176 12.77 0.54 -5.54
N LYS A 177 13.17 1.33 -6.53
CA LYS A 177 14.10 2.43 -6.32
C LYS A 177 13.35 3.66 -5.80
N MET A 178 13.84 4.22 -4.72
CA MET A 178 13.24 5.37 -4.03
C MET A 178 14.11 6.61 -4.12
N THR A 179 13.48 7.76 -4.33
CA THR A 179 14.04 9.10 -4.20
C THR A 179 13.08 9.98 -3.43
N TRP A 180 13.56 11.08 -2.86
CA TRP A 180 12.71 11.98 -2.05
C TRP A 180 12.79 13.40 -2.58
N GLU A 181 11.64 14.04 -2.68
CA GLU A 181 11.53 15.47 -2.98
C GLU A 181 11.86 16.33 -1.76
N ALA A 182 12.09 17.62 -1.99
CA ALA A 182 12.31 18.59 -0.91
C ALA A 182 11.13 18.67 0.09
N SER A 183 9.93 18.33 -0.35
CA SER A 183 8.73 18.20 0.47
C SER A 183 8.75 17.01 1.43
N GLY A 184 9.67 16.06 1.21
CA GLY A 184 9.71 14.76 1.89
C GLY A 184 8.86 13.67 1.20
N ALA A 185 8.18 13.99 0.11
CA ALA A 185 7.44 12.98 -0.66
C ALA A 185 8.40 11.97 -1.29
N CYS A 186 8.09 10.68 -1.15
CA CYS A 186 8.86 9.58 -1.72
C CYS A 186 8.32 9.23 -3.11
N ASN A 187 9.22 9.20 -4.09
CA ASN A 187 8.93 8.67 -5.42
C ASN A 187 9.52 7.26 -5.54
N LYS A 188 8.73 6.30 -5.99
CA LYS A 188 9.16 4.92 -6.30
C LYS A 188 9.09 4.65 -7.79
N VAL A 189 10.12 3.95 -8.33
CA VAL A 189 10.21 3.53 -9.74
C VAL A 189 10.57 2.06 -9.79
#